data_5564900e70a4ee5de5ba99bfab8dc4b3
#
_entry.id   5564900e70a4ee5de5ba99bfab8dc4b3
#
_cell.length_a   1.000
_cell.length_b   1.000
_cell.length_c   1.000
_cell.angle_alpha   90.00
_cell.angle_beta   90.00
_cell.angle_gamma   90.00
#
_symmetry.space_group_name_H-M   'P 1'
#
loop_
_entity.id
_entity.type
_entity.pdbx_description
1 polymer ?
#
loop_
_entity_poly.entity_id
_entity_poly.type
_entity_poly.pdbx_seq_one_letter_code
_entity_poly.pdbx_strand_id
1 'polypeptide(L)'
;MTLKTLAGAALAAGSGAVLYLKLLRQPILTWGATVEEAEARLPGDELLEDADGVATRAITIDAPAAAVWPWVAQMGPYPRGGAYTYDWIENLLGLNMHSADIVLPEYQQPQVGEGFGYGANKMSFKIVEPKHVLATQSANGNWVWSFILDEQDGTTRLISRNRFRLPRLRDRIGMIPMEPGSLLMERKMLYGIKQRAGKLASQRETARA
;
A
#
# COMPACT_ATOMS: atom_id res chain seq x y z
N MET A 1 -28.62 -4.52 31.21
CA MET A 1 -27.43 -5.34 30.97
C MET A 1 -26.74 -5.60 32.29
N THR A 2 -26.59 -6.86 32.73
CA THR A 2 -26.03 -7.19 34.04
C THR A 2 -24.52 -7.04 34.10
N LEU A 3 -23.96 -6.78 35.27
CA LEU A 3 -22.49 -6.67 35.49
C LEU A 3 -21.74 -7.91 34.98
N LYS A 4 -22.35 -9.09 35.08
CA LYS A 4 -21.80 -10.36 34.56
C LYS A 4 -21.72 -10.39 33.03
N THR A 5 -22.71 -9.82 32.33
CA THR A 5 -22.66 -9.73 30.85
C THR A 5 -21.63 -8.74 30.36
N LEU A 6 -21.41 -7.63 31.08
CA LEU A 6 -20.33 -6.67 30.78
C LEU A 6 -18.94 -7.26 31.02
N ALA A 7 -18.74 -7.98 32.14
CA ALA A 7 -17.49 -8.65 32.44
C ALA A 7 -17.16 -9.76 31.42
N GLY A 8 -18.15 -10.56 31.01
CA GLY A 8 -18.00 -11.57 29.97
C GLY A 8 -17.63 -10.98 28.59
N ALA A 9 -18.28 -9.87 28.20
CA ALA A 9 -17.96 -9.17 26.96
C ALA A 9 -16.55 -8.57 26.97
N ALA A 10 -16.12 -8.00 28.10
CA ALA A 10 -14.77 -7.44 28.24
C ALA A 10 -13.69 -8.53 28.19
N LEU A 11 -13.92 -9.69 28.82
CA LEU A 11 -13.01 -10.83 28.73
C LEU A 11 -12.93 -11.41 27.33
N ALA A 12 -14.04 -11.55 26.61
CA ALA A 12 -14.06 -12.03 25.24
C ALA A 12 -13.34 -11.06 24.29
N ALA A 13 -13.56 -9.76 24.43
CA ALA A 13 -12.85 -8.73 23.65
C ALA A 13 -11.35 -8.73 23.93
N GLY A 14 -10.94 -8.83 25.20
CA GLY A 14 -9.55 -8.93 25.60
C GLY A 14 -8.86 -10.18 25.05
N SER A 15 -9.52 -11.33 25.13
CA SER A 15 -8.98 -12.60 24.57
C SER A 15 -8.87 -12.54 23.05
N GLY A 16 -9.85 -11.96 22.36
CA GLY A 16 -9.83 -11.76 20.91
C GLY A 16 -8.69 -10.84 20.46
N ALA A 17 -8.46 -9.74 21.19
CA ALA A 17 -7.35 -8.83 20.90
C ALA A 17 -5.98 -9.51 21.09
N VAL A 18 -5.79 -10.28 22.16
CA VAL A 18 -4.54 -11.05 22.40
C VAL A 18 -4.31 -12.07 21.31
N LEU A 19 -5.34 -12.82 20.90
CA LEU A 19 -5.26 -13.80 19.81
C LEU A 19 -4.89 -13.13 18.50
N TYR A 20 -5.55 -12.01 18.16
CA TYR A 20 -5.24 -11.20 17.00
C TYR A 20 -3.77 -10.76 16.98
N LEU A 21 -3.31 -10.10 18.06
CA LEU A 21 -1.96 -9.55 18.14
C LEU A 21 -0.88 -10.62 18.05
N LYS A 22 -1.12 -11.83 18.61
CA LYS A 22 -0.13 -12.91 18.66
C LYS A 22 -0.10 -13.78 17.41
N LEU A 23 -1.25 -14.04 16.77
CA LEU A 23 -1.34 -15.05 15.71
C LEU A 23 -1.71 -14.47 14.34
N LEU A 24 -2.51 -13.42 14.27
CA LEU A 24 -3.06 -12.92 13.01
C LEU A 24 -2.38 -11.65 12.51
N ARG A 25 -1.88 -10.82 13.42
CA ARG A 25 -1.35 -9.50 13.05
C ARG A 25 -0.15 -9.59 12.11
N GLN A 26 0.83 -10.45 12.42
CA GLN A 26 2.03 -10.58 11.61
C GLN A 26 1.71 -11.05 10.17
N PRO A 27 0.95 -12.14 9.93
CA PRO A 27 0.53 -12.53 8.58
C PRO A 27 -0.27 -11.45 7.83
N ILE A 28 -1.05 -10.64 8.56
CA ILE A 28 -1.81 -9.53 7.97
C ILE A 28 -0.88 -8.41 7.50
N LEU A 29 0.15 -8.09 8.29
CA LEU A 29 1.10 -7.02 7.98
C LEU A 29 2.15 -7.43 6.94
N THR A 30 2.41 -8.73 6.77
CA THR A 30 3.47 -9.24 5.87
C THR A 30 2.93 -10.13 4.76
N TRP A 31 1.67 -9.96 4.37
CA TRP A 31 1.05 -10.80 3.34
C TRP A 31 1.86 -10.80 2.03
N GLY A 32 2.25 -11.99 1.59
CA GLY A 32 2.98 -12.21 0.34
C GLY A 32 4.46 -11.82 0.39
N ALA A 33 4.92 -11.12 1.42
CA ALA A 33 6.34 -10.82 1.63
C ALA A 33 7.07 -12.02 2.26
N THR A 34 8.37 -12.16 1.96
CA THR A 34 9.24 -13.08 2.69
C THR A 34 9.63 -12.47 4.05
N VAL A 35 10.23 -13.29 4.93
CA VAL A 35 10.73 -12.82 6.21
C VAL A 35 11.84 -11.78 5.99
N GLU A 36 12.73 -12.06 5.04
CA GLU A 36 13.85 -11.19 4.68
C GLU A 36 13.34 -9.83 4.16
N GLU A 37 12.33 -9.80 3.28
CA GLU A 37 11.71 -8.56 2.78
C GLU A 37 11.03 -7.78 3.90
N ALA A 38 10.40 -8.45 4.84
CA ALA A 38 9.71 -7.80 5.95
C ALA A 38 10.68 -7.16 6.95
N GLU A 39 11.85 -7.80 7.19
CA GLU A 39 12.86 -7.39 8.18
C GLU A 39 13.94 -6.48 7.58
N ALA A 40 14.15 -6.53 6.25
CA ALA A 40 15.15 -5.69 5.59
C ALA A 40 14.85 -4.20 5.77
N ARG A 41 15.92 -3.40 5.76
CA ARG A 41 15.82 -1.95 5.53
C ARG A 41 15.61 -1.72 4.05
N LEU A 42 14.47 -1.12 3.69
CA LEU A 42 14.08 -0.86 2.32
C LEU A 42 14.10 0.65 2.01
N PRO A 43 14.23 1.04 0.73
CA PRO A 43 14.14 2.44 0.31
C PRO A 43 12.85 3.11 0.79
N GLY A 44 13.00 4.29 1.38
CA GLY A 44 11.91 5.05 2.00
C GLY A 44 11.78 4.84 3.52
N ASP A 45 12.44 3.85 4.12
CA ASP A 45 12.43 3.64 5.57
C ASP A 45 13.07 4.82 6.32
N GLU A 46 14.05 5.46 5.70
CA GLU A 46 14.74 6.66 6.22
C GLU A 46 13.83 7.89 6.36
N LEU A 47 12.72 7.92 5.64
CA LEU A 47 11.74 9.02 5.73
C LEU A 47 10.92 9.00 7.02
N LEU A 48 10.90 7.84 7.71
CA LEU A 48 10.21 7.66 8.99
C LEU A 48 10.88 6.55 9.79
N GLU A 49 12.08 6.79 10.34
CA GLU A 49 12.88 5.77 11.03
C GLU A 49 12.22 5.23 12.30
N ASP A 50 11.57 6.09 13.07
CA ASP A 50 10.88 5.79 14.33
C ASP A 50 9.39 5.48 14.14
N ALA A 51 9.05 4.63 13.17
CA ALA A 51 7.68 4.19 12.95
C ALA A 51 7.16 3.33 14.11
N ASP A 52 5.92 3.57 14.53
CA ASP A 52 5.21 2.72 15.50
C ASP A 52 4.71 1.40 14.88
N GLY A 53 4.59 1.36 13.56
CA GLY A 53 4.19 0.16 12.83
C GLY A 53 4.68 0.15 11.39
N VAL A 54 4.89 -1.07 10.90
CA VAL A 54 5.35 -1.35 9.54
C VAL A 54 4.47 -2.45 8.95
N ALA A 55 4.01 -2.26 7.72
CA ALA A 55 3.38 -3.32 6.93
C ALA A 55 4.17 -3.47 5.63
N THR A 56 4.59 -4.69 5.33
CA THR A 56 5.33 -5.04 4.11
C THR A 56 4.56 -6.12 3.38
N ARG A 57 4.01 -5.79 2.22
CA ARG A 57 3.24 -6.73 1.40
C ARG A 57 3.86 -6.84 0.03
N ALA A 58 3.81 -8.00 -0.57
CA ALA A 58 4.47 -8.20 -1.84
C ALA A 58 3.74 -9.17 -2.76
N ILE A 59 4.00 -9.03 -4.07
CA ILE A 59 3.50 -9.93 -5.10
C ILE A 59 4.56 -10.07 -6.20
N THR A 60 4.63 -11.25 -6.80
CA THR A 60 5.43 -11.47 -8.00
C THR A 60 4.54 -11.27 -9.24
N ILE A 61 5.04 -10.49 -10.19
CA ILE A 61 4.35 -10.11 -11.43
C ILE A 61 5.17 -10.62 -12.61
N ASP A 62 4.57 -11.46 -13.44
CA ASP A 62 5.19 -12.04 -14.65
C ASP A 62 5.20 -10.99 -15.78
N ALA A 63 5.89 -9.89 -15.53
CA ALA A 63 6.06 -8.76 -16.45
C ALA A 63 7.28 -7.94 -16.00
N PRO A 64 8.01 -7.30 -16.94
CA PRO A 64 9.14 -6.44 -16.60
C PRO A 64 8.71 -5.19 -15.85
N ALA A 65 9.60 -4.60 -15.05
CA ALA A 65 9.33 -3.38 -14.28
C ALA A 65 8.84 -2.22 -15.16
N ALA A 66 9.27 -2.17 -16.42
CA ALA A 66 8.78 -1.21 -17.40
C ALA A 66 7.27 -1.33 -17.70
N ALA A 67 6.65 -2.49 -17.46
CA ALA A 67 5.21 -2.69 -17.58
C ALA A 67 4.48 -2.49 -16.24
N VAL A 68 5.15 -2.62 -15.12
CA VAL A 68 4.60 -2.40 -13.76
C VAL A 68 4.62 -0.92 -13.38
N TRP A 69 5.72 -0.24 -13.64
CA TRP A 69 5.97 1.15 -13.25
C TRP A 69 4.86 2.12 -13.63
N PRO A 70 4.28 2.10 -14.84
CA PRO A 70 3.23 3.04 -15.23
C PRO A 70 2.04 3.04 -14.27
N TRP A 71 1.68 1.88 -13.74
CA TRP A 71 0.54 1.73 -12.84
C TRP A 71 0.85 2.25 -11.43
N VAL A 72 2.10 2.10 -10.98
CA VAL A 72 2.55 2.66 -9.69
C VAL A 72 2.70 4.18 -9.79
N ALA A 73 3.31 4.68 -10.88
CA ALA A 73 3.58 6.10 -11.09
C ALA A 73 2.29 6.95 -11.12
N GLN A 74 1.22 6.44 -11.72
CA GLN A 74 -0.04 7.17 -11.88
C GLN A 74 -1.03 7.00 -10.71
N MET A 75 -0.70 6.24 -9.67
CA MET A 75 -1.59 6.04 -8.52
C MET A 75 -1.95 7.37 -7.84
N GLY A 76 -3.15 7.42 -7.29
CA GLY A 76 -3.67 8.56 -6.54
C GLY A 76 -5.11 8.90 -6.89
N PRO A 77 -5.77 9.78 -6.12
CA PRO A 77 -7.14 10.22 -6.36
C PRO A 77 -7.26 10.96 -7.69
N TYR A 78 -8.49 10.99 -8.23
CA TYR A 78 -8.78 11.72 -9.47
C TYR A 78 -8.19 13.14 -9.45
N PRO A 79 -7.56 13.58 -10.55
CA PRO A 79 -7.52 13.00 -11.90
C PRO A 79 -6.44 11.93 -12.15
N ARG A 80 -5.72 11.46 -11.13
CA ARG A 80 -4.77 10.34 -11.25
C ARG A 80 -5.50 9.00 -11.41
N GLY A 81 -4.75 7.92 -11.58
CA GLY A 81 -5.27 6.60 -11.99
C GLY A 81 -5.86 5.73 -10.88
N GLY A 82 -6.26 6.30 -9.73
CA GLY A 82 -6.81 5.52 -8.62
C GLY A 82 -5.78 4.66 -7.90
N ALA A 83 -6.25 3.70 -7.10
CA ALA A 83 -5.39 2.76 -6.38
C ALA A 83 -5.65 1.28 -6.78
N TYR A 84 -6.50 1.03 -7.77
CA TYR A 84 -6.83 -0.31 -8.28
C TYR A 84 -7.43 -1.25 -7.24
N THR A 85 -8.10 -0.65 -6.25
CA THR A 85 -8.74 -1.35 -5.14
C THR A 85 -10.26 -1.45 -5.34
N TYR A 86 -11.02 -1.24 -4.28
CA TYR A 86 -12.47 -1.10 -4.30
C TYR A 86 -12.83 0.39 -4.26
N ASP A 87 -12.87 1.06 -5.41
CA ASP A 87 -13.12 2.50 -5.53
C ASP A 87 -14.34 2.97 -4.73
N TRP A 88 -15.39 2.14 -4.66
CA TRP A 88 -16.59 2.49 -3.91
C TRP A 88 -16.35 2.61 -2.38
N ILE A 89 -15.44 1.77 -1.81
CA ILE A 89 -15.07 1.85 -0.39
C ILE A 89 -14.27 3.13 -0.16
N GLU A 90 -13.29 3.40 -1.04
CA GLU A 90 -12.43 4.59 -0.94
C GLU A 90 -13.25 5.87 -1.11
N ASN A 91 -14.22 5.86 -2.02
CA ASN A 91 -15.09 7.00 -2.26
C ASN A 91 -16.10 7.23 -1.12
N LEU A 92 -16.53 6.17 -0.43
CA LEU A 92 -17.29 6.30 0.81
C LEU A 92 -16.47 6.99 1.91
N LEU A 93 -15.13 6.84 1.89
CA LEU A 93 -14.20 7.53 2.78
C LEU A 93 -13.79 8.92 2.27
N GLY A 94 -14.37 9.39 1.15
CA GLY A 94 -14.11 10.70 0.57
C GLY A 94 -12.78 10.85 -0.18
N LEU A 95 -12.19 9.73 -0.63
CA LEU A 95 -10.87 9.75 -1.29
C LEU A 95 -10.91 10.06 -2.79
N ASN A 96 -12.09 10.11 -3.43
CA ASN A 96 -12.27 10.40 -4.86
C ASN A 96 -11.38 9.53 -5.78
N MET A 97 -11.40 8.21 -5.55
CA MET A 97 -10.61 7.25 -6.31
C MET A 97 -11.39 6.74 -7.53
N HIS A 98 -10.69 6.69 -8.67
CA HIS A 98 -11.20 6.17 -9.95
C HIS A 98 -10.10 5.36 -10.61
N SER A 99 -10.19 4.03 -10.51
CA SER A 99 -9.16 3.11 -11.03
C SER A 99 -9.15 3.09 -12.55
N ALA A 100 -8.09 3.62 -13.14
CA ALA A 100 -7.89 3.64 -14.59
C ALA A 100 -7.51 2.25 -15.13
N ASP A 101 -8.02 1.94 -16.34
CA ASP A 101 -7.64 0.74 -17.11
C ASP A 101 -6.64 1.02 -18.23
N ILE A 102 -6.20 2.27 -18.34
CA ILE A 102 -5.22 2.75 -19.33
C ILE A 102 -4.07 3.45 -18.63
N VAL A 103 -2.92 3.49 -19.28
CA VAL A 103 -1.79 4.32 -18.84
C VAL A 103 -2.11 5.78 -19.18
N LEU A 104 -2.00 6.64 -18.16
CA LEU A 104 -2.22 8.09 -18.26
C LEU A 104 -0.87 8.78 -18.50
N PRO A 105 -0.59 9.29 -19.71
CA PRO A 105 0.74 9.81 -20.09
C PRO A 105 1.22 10.94 -19.18
N GLU A 106 0.29 11.79 -18.73
CA GLU A 106 0.55 12.96 -17.89
C GLU A 106 1.09 12.63 -16.48
N TYR A 107 0.92 11.38 -16.00
CA TYR A 107 1.36 10.96 -14.66
C TYR A 107 2.54 9.99 -14.69
N GLN A 108 3.20 9.82 -15.86
CA GLN A 108 4.30 8.85 -15.97
C GLN A 108 5.65 9.34 -15.48
N GLN A 109 5.77 10.63 -15.22
CA GLN A 109 7.00 11.28 -14.76
C GLN A 109 6.75 12.06 -13.45
N PRO A 110 6.37 11.37 -12.36
CA PRO A 110 6.20 12.03 -11.07
C PRO A 110 7.51 12.71 -10.65
N GLN A 111 7.41 13.89 -10.01
CA GLN A 111 8.58 14.64 -9.57
C GLN A 111 8.65 14.65 -8.04
N VAL A 112 9.87 14.58 -7.50
CA VAL A 112 10.10 14.76 -6.05
C VAL A 112 9.55 16.11 -5.61
N GLY A 113 8.75 16.10 -4.53
CA GLY A 113 8.07 17.28 -4.01
C GLY A 113 6.67 17.50 -4.59
N GLU A 114 6.33 16.91 -5.73
CA GLU A 114 4.97 16.95 -6.26
C GLU A 114 4.00 16.28 -5.28
N GLY A 115 2.87 16.96 -5.03
CA GLY A 115 1.84 16.48 -4.12
C GLY A 115 0.59 16.01 -4.85
N PHE A 116 -0.11 15.05 -4.26
CA PHE A 116 -1.43 14.59 -4.69
C PHE A 116 -2.33 14.32 -3.48
N GLY A 117 -3.63 14.18 -3.72
CA GLY A 117 -4.61 14.03 -2.65
C GLY A 117 -5.03 15.37 -2.05
N TYR A 118 -5.96 15.30 -1.08
CA TYR A 118 -6.63 16.47 -0.52
C TYR A 118 -6.61 16.47 1.01
N GLY A 119 -6.52 17.66 1.60
CA GLY A 119 -6.65 17.84 3.05
C GLY A 119 -5.64 17.02 3.85
N ALA A 120 -6.14 16.26 4.81
CA ALA A 120 -5.32 15.40 5.67
C ALA A 120 -4.68 14.20 4.94
N ASN A 121 -5.23 13.83 3.78
CA ASN A 121 -4.76 12.72 2.94
C ASN A 121 -3.75 13.18 1.86
N LYS A 122 -3.27 14.42 1.95
CA LYS A 122 -2.26 14.93 1.02
C LYS A 122 -0.95 14.18 1.21
N MET A 123 -0.45 13.60 0.09
CA MET A 123 0.85 12.94 0.00
C MET A 123 1.76 13.72 -0.94
N SER A 124 3.06 13.53 -0.80
CA SER A 124 4.06 14.05 -1.75
C SER A 124 5.11 12.99 -2.05
N PHE A 125 5.58 12.97 -3.30
CA PHE A 125 6.69 12.11 -3.69
C PHE A 125 7.98 12.55 -3.00
N LYS A 126 8.69 11.61 -2.41
CA LYS A 126 9.97 11.83 -1.71
C LYS A 126 11.13 11.12 -2.40
N ILE A 127 10.88 9.95 -2.96
CA ILE A 127 11.83 9.20 -3.78
C ILE A 127 11.13 8.85 -5.07
N VAL A 128 11.78 9.11 -6.19
CA VAL A 128 11.31 8.75 -7.53
C VAL A 128 12.50 8.21 -8.31
N GLU A 129 12.58 6.89 -8.38
CA GLU A 129 13.56 6.15 -9.18
C GLU A 129 12.78 5.28 -10.17
N PRO A 130 12.58 5.73 -11.41
CA PRO A 130 11.73 5.04 -12.38
C PRO A 130 12.07 3.56 -12.54
N LYS A 131 11.06 2.69 -12.42
CA LYS A 131 11.13 1.22 -12.49
C LYS A 131 11.79 0.56 -11.28
N HIS A 132 12.23 1.31 -10.28
CA HIS A 132 12.89 0.79 -9.07
C HIS A 132 12.15 1.18 -7.80
N VAL A 133 11.99 2.48 -7.53
CA VAL A 133 11.41 2.95 -6.26
C VAL A 133 10.49 4.14 -6.48
N LEU A 134 9.32 4.08 -5.83
CA LEU A 134 8.46 5.24 -5.62
C LEU A 134 8.09 5.32 -4.16
N ALA A 135 8.53 6.36 -3.45
CA ALA A 135 8.15 6.59 -2.07
C ALA A 135 7.43 7.92 -1.89
N THR A 136 6.36 7.89 -1.11
CA THR A 136 5.54 9.05 -0.78
C THR A 136 5.45 9.23 0.72
N GLN A 137 5.24 10.48 1.16
CA GLN A 137 5.05 10.80 2.57
C GLN A 137 3.85 11.73 2.74
N SER A 138 3.07 11.48 3.79
CA SER A 138 1.95 12.35 4.17
C SER A 138 2.42 13.74 4.60
N ALA A 139 1.58 14.74 4.41
CA ALA A 139 1.89 16.15 4.74
C ALA A 139 2.28 16.35 6.22
N ASN A 140 1.75 15.53 7.12
CA ASN A 140 2.08 15.56 8.56
C ASN A 140 3.33 14.73 8.93
N GLY A 141 3.98 14.06 7.97
CA GLY A 141 5.16 13.23 8.17
C GLY A 141 4.91 11.88 8.85
N ASN A 142 3.67 11.55 9.21
CA ASN A 142 3.35 10.35 10.00
C ASN A 142 3.07 9.09 9.19
N TRP A 143 3.09 9.16 7.87
CA TRP A 143 2.89 8.03 6.98
C TRP A 143 3.86 8.10 5.82
N VAL A 144 4.56 7.01 5.57
CA VAL A 144 5.38 6.77 4.37
C VAL A 144 4.84 5.53 3.68
N TRP A 145 4.68 5.63 2.38
CA TRP A 145 4.29 4.52 1.52
C TRP A 145 5.27 4.38 0.37
N SER A 146 5.97 3.26 0.33
CA SER A 146 6.99 2.97 -0.67
C SER A 146 6.59 1.77 -1.51
N PHE A 147 6.85 1.87 -2.80
CA PHE A 147 6.79 0.78 -3.76
C PHE A 147 8.18 0.49 -4.27
N ILE A 148 8.64 -0.74 -4.10
CA ILE A 148 9.94 -1.22 -4.57
C ILE A 148 9.70 -2.26 -5.65
N LEU A 149 10.34 -2.09 -6.80
CA LEU A 149 10.29 -2.96 -7.95
C LEU A 149 11.66 -3.61 -8.12
N ASP A 150 11.75 -4.91 -7.91
CA ASP A 150 12.96 -5.70 -8.16
C ASP A 150 12.68 -6.62 -9.36
N GLU A 151 13.37 -6.33 -10.48
CA GLU A 151 13.21 -7.09 -11.72
C GLU A 151 14.33 -8.12 -11.88
N GLN A 152 13.93 -9.37 -12.08
CA GLN A 152 14.83 -10.48 -12.40
C GLN A 152 14.22 -11.31 -13.52
N ASP A 153 14.98 -11.53 -14.58
CA ASP A 153 14.61 -12.38 -15.74
C ASP A 153 13.21 -12.06 -16.34
N GLY A 154 12.88 -10.75 -16.44
CA GLY A 154 11.61 -10.30 -17.01
C GLY A 154 10.40 -10.42 -16.07
N THR A 155 10.63 -10.85 -14.84
CA THR A 155 9.62 -10.93 -13.77
C THR A 155 9.92 -9.84 -12.73
N THR A 156 8.89 -9.16 -12.24
CA THR A 156 9.04 -8.10 -11.25
C THR A 156 8.49 -8.52 -9.89
N ARG A 157 9.31 -8.44 -8.86
CA ARG A 157 8.88 -8.44 -7.47
C ARG A 157 8.43 -7.04 -7.08
N LEU A 158 7.14 -6.87 -6.80
CA LEU A 158 6.57 -5.61 -6.33
C LEU A 158 6.35 -5.71 -4.82
N ILE A 159 7.08 -4.89 -4.07
CA ILE A 159 6.95 -4.76 -2.61
C ILE A 159 6.26 -3.43 -2.32
N SER A 160 5.21 -3.47 -1.54
CA SER A 160 4.51 -2.32 -0.98
C SER A 160 4.81 -2.25 0.52
N ARG A 161 5.46 -1.16 0.94
CA ARG A 161 5.86 -0.95 2.33
C ARG A 161 5.23 0.30 2.89
N ASN A 162 4.46 0.13 3.94
CA ASN A 162 3.84 1.20 4.69
C ASN A 162 4.50 1.34 6.05
N ARG A 163 4.94 2.55 6.39
CA ARG A 163 5.43 2.91 7.72
C ARG A 163 4.55 4.00 8.30
N PHE A 164 4.17 3.86 9.55
CA PHE A 164 3.28 4.84 10.17
C PHE A 164 3.63 5.11 11.62
N ARG A 165 3.43 6.38 12.02
CA ARG A 165 3.55 6.84 13.40
C ARG A 165 2.17 7.08 13.98
N LEU A 166 1.94 6.60 15.19
CA LEU A 166 0.68 6.64 15.91
C LEU A 166 0.87 7.41 17.23
N PRO A 167 0.93 8.75 17.18
CA PRO A 167 1.37 9.57 18.33
C PRO A 167 0.40 9.54 19.52
N ARG A 168 -0.86 9.16 19.29
CA ARG A 168 -1.90 9.14 20.32
C ARG A 168 -2.36 7.71 20.57
N LEU A 169 -2.73 7.40 21.81
CA LEU A 169 -3.29 6.08 22.16
C LEU A 169 -4.52 5.70 21.32
N ARG A 170 -5.39 6.66 21.04
CA ARG A 170 -6.55 6.45 20.16
C ARG A 170 -6.18 6.01 18.75
N ASP A 171 -5.06 6.51 18.22
CA ASP A 171 -4.57 6.17 16.88
C ASP A 171 -4.09 4.71 16.88
N ARG A 172 -3.40 4.29 17.93
CA ARG A 172 -2.95 2.88 18.15
C ARG A 172 -4.13 1.92 18.27
N ILE A 173 -5.15 2.28 19.05
CA ILE A 173 -6.36 1.45 19.22
C ILE A 173 -7.14 1.38 17.90
N GLY A 174 -7.29 2.51 17.19
CA GLY A 174 -7.97 2.59 15.91
C GLY A 174 -7.28 1.78 14.80
N MET A 175 -5.97 1.57 14.90
CA MET A 175 -5.21 0.81 13.91
C MET A 175 -5.54 -0.68 13.92
N ILE A 176 -5.94 -1.25 15.06
CA ILE A 176 -6.25 -2.68 15.19
C ILE A 176 -7.32 -3.14 14.17
N PRO A 177 -8.49 -2.52 14.06
CA PRO A 177 -9.46 -2.88 13.03
C PRO A 177 -9.06 -2.41 11.62
N MET A 178 -8.19 -1.41 11.49
CA MET A 178 -7.73 -0.90 10.20
C MET A 178 -6.73 -1.85 9.51
N GLU A 179 -5.92 -2.60 10.27
CA GLU A 179 -4.91 -3.51 9.70
C GLU A 179 -5.52 -4.59 8.80
N PRO A 180 -6.57 -5.33 9.19
CA PRO A 180 -7.25 -6.28 8.29
C PRO A 180 -7.90 -5.61 7.08
N GLY A 181 -8.51 -4.44 7.27
CA GLY A 181 -9.10 -3.65 6.18
C GLY A 181 -8.03 -3.21 5.17
N SER A 182 -6.88 -2.74 5.66
CA SER A 182 -5.76 -2.37 4.80
C SER A 182 -5.21 -3.55 4.01
N LEU A 183 -5.16 -4.76 4.60
CA LEU A 183 -4.78 -5.97 3.88
C LEU A 183 -5.73 -6.25 2.71
N LEU A 184 -7.04 -6.17 2.95
CA LEU A 184 -8.04 -6.41 1.90
C LEU A 184 -7.87 -5.44 0.72
N MET A 185 -7.71 -4.15 1.03
CA MET A 185 -7.55 -3.10 0.02
C MET A 185 -6.21 -3.26 -0.73
N GLU A 186 -5.12 -3.39 0.00
CA GLU A 186 -3.79 -3.45 -0.59
C GLU A 186 -3.55 -4.75 -1.39
N ARG A 187 -4.10 -5.87 -0.92
CA ARG A 187 -4.11 -7.12 -1.70
C ARG A 187 -4.84 -6.94 -3.02
N LYS A 188 -6.01 -6.28 -3.02
CA LYS A 188 -6.75 -5.97 -4.25
C LYS A 188 -5.96 -5.07 -5.18
N MET A 189 -5.30 -4.04 -4.64
CA MET A 189 -4.39 -3.15 -5.36
C MET A 189 -3.26 -3.92 -6.05
N LEU A 190 -2.52 -4.74 -5.31
CA LEU A 190 -1.39 -5.50 -5.85
C LEU A 190 -1.83 -6.45 -6.98
N TYR A 191 -2.97 -7.14 -6.84
CA TYR A 191 -3.55 -7.92 -7.92
C TYR A 191 -4.03 -7.06 -9.10
N GLY A 192 -4.57 -5.89 -8.82
CA GLY A 192 -4.99 -4.92 -9.83
C GLY A 192 -3.81 -4.42 -10.68
N ILE A 193 -2.68 -4.15 -10.04
CA ILE A 193 -1.42 -3.79 -10.73
C ILE A 193 -0.89 -5.00 -11.53
N LYS A 194 -0.83 -6.21 -10.94
CA LYS A 194 -0.39 -7.42 -11.63
C LYS A 194 -1.18 -7.66 -12.93
N GLN A 195 -2.50 -7.57 -12.85
CA GLN A 195 -3.37 -7.80 -14.01
C GLN A 195 -3.12 -6.76 -15.13
N ARG A 196 -2.99 -5.49 -14.78
CA ARG A 196 -2.76 -4.39 -15.73
C ARG A 196 -1.37 -4.45 -16.35
N ALA A 197 -0.35 -4.74 -15.53
CA ALA A 197 1.03 -4.89 -15.99
C ALA A 197 1.19 -6.07 -16.97
N GLY A 198 0.57 -7.21 -16.68
CA GLY A 198 0.56 -8.36 -17.58
C GLY A 198 -0.10 -8.06 -18.93
N LYS A 199 -1.26 -7.38 -18.93
CA LYS A 199 -1.91 -6.93 -20.16
C LYS A 199 -1.02 -5.98 -20.98
N LEU A 200 -0.38 -5.01 -20.31
CA LEU A 200 0.50 -4.05 -20.95
C LEU A 200 1.75 -4.71 -21.56
N ALA A 201 2.34 -5.69 -20.87
CA ALA A 201 3.47 -6.46 -21.37
C ALA A 201 3.09 -7.21 -22.65
N SER A 202 1.99 -7.98 -22.63
CA SER A 202 1.51 -8.73 -23.80
C SER A 202 1.19 -7.84 -24.99
N GLN A 203 0.58 -6.67 -24.77
CA GLN A 203 0.31 -5.69 -25.86
C GLN A 203 1.60 -5.18 -26.50
N ARG A 204 2.65 -4.93 -25.69
CA ARG A 204 3.95 -4.46 -26.21
C ARG A 204 4.71 -5.54 -26.98
N GLU A 205 4.59 -6.80 -26.56
CA GLU A 205 5.15 -7.94 -27.30
C GLU A 205 4.48 -8.10 -28.67
N THR A 206 3.13 -8.08 -28.71
CA THR A 206 2.38 -8.17 -29.96
C THR A 206 2.68 -7.00 -30.92
N ALA A 207 2.93 -5.80 -30.40
CA ALA A 207 3.27 -4.64 -31.23
C ALA A 207 4.70 -4.66 -31.78
N ARG A 208 5.57 -5.57 -31.29
CA ARG A 208 6.96 -5.74 -31.75
C ARG A 208 7.13 -6.90 -32.73
N ALA A 209 6.17 -7.85 -32.71
CA ALA A 209 6.14 -9.00 -33.61
C ALA A 209 5.53 -8.67 -34.98
#